data_ee2ba3585b6ecf70b7d8ea68689fd635
#
_entry.id   ee2ba3585b6ecf70b7d8ea68689fd635
#
_cell.length_a   1.000
_cell.length_b   1.000
_cell.length_c   1.000
_cell.angle_alpha   90.00
_cell.angle_beta   90.00
_cell.angle_gamma   90.00
#
_symmetry.space_group_name_H-M   'P 1'
#
loop_
_entity.id
_entity.type
_entity.pdbx_description
1 polymer ?
#
loop_
_entity_poly.entity_id
_entity_poly.type
_entity_poly.pdbx_seq_one_letter_code
_entity_poly.pdbx_strand_id
1 'polypeptide(L)'
;MKRNKIRNVGEMESLLDVLASAIGALTNPNKLQKTFKSVNNSKITATTITKYIEYLEDAFLIEEANRYDIKGKSYIGTPLKYYFMDMGLRNSRIHYRQMEATHSMENVIYNELRMRGFHVDVGNLTVVEKGKDAKPVKKQLEVDFICNKGSKKYYIQSAYM
;
A
#
# COMPACT_ATOMS: atom_id res chain seq x y z
N MET A 1 -22.34 -5.63 2.75
CA MET A 1 -22.23 -6.70 1.73
C MET A 1 -23.42 -6.75 0.78
N LYS A 2 -24.66 -6.48 1.22
CA LYS A 2 -25.81 -6.42 0.30
C LYS A 2 -25.73 -5.29 -0.75
N ARG A 3 -25.12 -4.13 -0.41
CA ARG A 3 -24.99 -2.95 -1.31
C ARG A 3 -24.16 -3.28 -2.57
N ASN A 4 -23.07 -3.99 -2.45
CA ASN A 4 -22.13 -4.23 -3.54
C ASN A 4 -22.24 -5.62 -4.19
N LYS A 5 -23.30 -6.40 -3.86
CA LYS A 5 -23.59 -7.74 -4.43
C LYS A 5 -22.37 -8.67 -4.46
N ILE A 6 -21.57 -8.69 -3.38
CA ILE A 6 -20.37 -9.49 -3.27
C ILE A 6 -20.76 -10.96 -3.34
N ARG A 7 -20.26 -11.67 -4.36
CA ARG A 7 -20.59 -13.08 -4.61
C ARG A 7 -19.87 -14.04 -3.68
N ASN A 8 -18.60 -13.75 -3.39
CA ASN A 8 -17.75 -14.57 -2.51
C ASN A 8 -17.20 -13.75 -1.37
N VAL A 9 -17.90 -13.79 -0.24
CA VAL A 9 -17.53 -13.06 0.98
C VAL A 9 -16.21 -13.58 1.56
N GLY A 10 -15.99 -14.89 1.53
CA GLY A 10 -14.77 -15.51 2.03
C GLY A 10 -13.51 -15.06 1.28
N GLU A 11 -13.59 -14.89 -0.05
CA GLU A 11 -12.47 -14.34 -0.82
C GLU A 11 -12.20 -12.87 -0.49
N MET A 12 -13.25 -12.08 -0.25
CA MET A 12 -13.09 -10.68 0.16
C MET A 12 -12.46 -10.56 1.57
N GLU A 13 -12.88 -11.39 2.51
CA GLU A 13 -12.29 -11.47 3.85
C GLU A 13 -10.82 -11.90 3.78
N SER A 14 -10.51 -12.92 2.99
CA SER A 14 -9.13 -13.35 2.76
C SER A 14 -8.28 -12.25 2.12
N LEU A 15 -8.85 -11.43 1.22
CA LEU A 15 -8.15 -10.30 0.65
C LEU A 15 -7.81 -9.26 1.73
N LEU A 16 -8.74 -8.96 2.62
CA LEU A 16 -8.52 -8.03 3.72
C LEU A 16 -7.41 -8.55 4.65
N ASP A 17 -7.37 -9.86 4.94
CA ASP A 17 -6.30 -10.49 5.74
C ASP A 17 -4.93 -10.41 5.07
N VAL A 18 -4.89 -10.64 3.74
CA VAL A 18 -3.64 -10.52 2.96
C VAL A 18 -3.16 -9.07 2.95
N LEU A 19 -4.05 -8.09 2.78
CA LEU A 19 -3.69 -6.67 2.84
C LEU A 19 -3.23 -6.27 4.24
N ALA A 20 -3.88 -6.79 5.30
CA ALA A 20 -3.48 -6.55 6.69
C ALA A 20 -2.07 -7.11 7.01
N SER A 21 -1.73 -8.26 6.45
CA SER A 21 -0.40 -8.85 6.58
C SER A 21 0.66 -8.16 5.72
N ALA A 22 0.25 -7.52 4.62
CA ALA A 22 1.13 -6.86 3.67
C ALA A 22 1.22 -5.34 3.89
N ILE A 23 0.84 -4.86 5.08
CA ILE A 23 0.88 -3.43 5.41
C ILE A 23 2.28 -2.84 5.15
N GLY A 24 2.34 -1.66 4.56
CA GLY A 24 3.61 -1.01 4.18
C GLY A 24 4.31 -1.62 2.95
N ALA A 25 3.85 -2.77 2.43
CA ALA A 25 4.46 -3.41 1.27
C ALA A 25 3.80 -2.99 -0.04
N LEU A 26 4.64 -2.78 -1.06
CA LEU A 26 4.16 -2.53 -2.43
C LEU A 26 3.46 -3.76 -3.00
N THR A 27 2.22 -3.61 -3.43
CA THR A 27 1.43 -4.67 -4.04
C THR A 27 0.59 -4.19 -5.23
N ASN A 28 -0.01 -5.13 -5.93
CA ASN A 28 -0.96 -4.86 -7.03
C ASN A 28 -1.90 -6.07 -7.20
N PRO A 29 -3.04 -5.91 -7.91
CA PRO A 29 -4.00 -6.99 -8.10
C PRO A 29 -3.42 -8.27 -8.71
N ASN A 30 -2.45 -8.16 -9.62
CA ASN A 30 -1.80 -9.34 -10.23
C ASN A 30 -0.91 -10.10 -9.22
N LYS A 31 -0.18 -9.38 -8.36
CA LYS A 31 0.61 -9.99 -7.28
C LYS A 31 -0.31 -10.69 -6.29
N LEU A 32 -1.40 -10.03 -5.89
CA LEU A 32 -2.42 -10.58 -5.01
C LEU A 32 -3.06 -11.83 -5.61
N GLN A 33 -3.44 -11.81 -6.91
CA GLN A 33 -3.97 -12.98 -7.59
C GLN A 33 -3.01 -14.18 -7.53
N LYS A 34 -1.71 -13.96 -7.74
CA LYS A 34 -0.71 -15.04 -7.62
C LYS A 34 -0.65 -15.59 -6.20
N THR A 35 -0.70 -14.73 -5.18
CA THR A 35 -0.76 -15.14 -3.77
C THR A 35 -2.00 -15.99 -3.48
N PHE A 36 -3.17 -15.55 -3.91
CA PHE A 36 -4.42 -16.28 -3.75
C PHE A 36 -4.38 -17.67 -4.43
N LYS A 37 -3.81 -17.74 -5.63
CA LYS A 37 -3.64 -19.01 -6.35
C LYS A 37 -2.70 -19.95 -5.61
N SER A 38 -1.59 -19.45 -5.08
CA SER A 38 -0.58 -20.31 -4.42
C SER A 38 -0.98 -20.74 -3.02
N VAL A 39 -1.66 -19.88 -2.24
CA VAL A 39 -1.97 -20.15 -0.83
C VAL A 39 -3.35 -20.80 -0.67
N ASN A 40 -4.35 -20.27 -1.36
CA ASN A 40 -5.76 -20.67 -1.17
C ASN A 40 -6.30 -21.52 -2.33
N ASN A 41 -5.49 -21.84 -3.33
CA ASN A 41 -5.92 -22.51 -4.58
C ASN A 41 -7.15 -21.82 -5.21
N SER A 42 -7.30 -20.50 -5.00
CA SER A 42 -8.43 -19.71 -5.45
C SER A 42 -8.32 -19.39 -6.94
N LYS A 43 -9.49 -19.32 -7.59
CA LYS A 43 -9.65 -18.92 -9.00
C LYS A 43 -9.98 -17.42 -9.14
N ILE A 44 -9.83 -16.62 -8.08
CA ILE A 44 -10.11 -15.20 -8.11
C ILE A 44 -9.26 -14.51 -9.20
N THR A 45 -9.87 -13.58 -9.93
CA THR A 45 -9.18 -12.83 -10.99
C THR A 45 -8.67 -11.50 -10.46
N ALA A 46 -7.63 -10.93 -11.12
CA ALA A 46 -7.13 -9.60 -10.79
C ALA A 46 -8.23 -8.52 -10.87
N THR A 47 -9.14 -8.64 -11.85
CA THR A 47 -10.30 -7.73 -11.98
C THR A 47 -11.25 -7.81 -10.78
N THR A 48 -11.48 -9.02 -10.25
CA THR A 48 -12.31 -9.19 -9.04
C THR A 48 -11.61 -8.62 -7.81
N ILE A 49 -10.29 -8.81 -7.70
CA ILE A 49 -9.47 -8.24 -6.62
C ILE A 49 -9.54 -6.71 -6.67
N THR A 50 -9.38 -6.08 -7.85
CA THR A 50 -9.53 -4.62 -8.01
C THR A 50 -10.88 -4.14 -7.48
N LYS A 51 -11.97 -4.79 -7.88
CA LYS A 51 -13.32 -4.44 -7.39
C LYS A 51 -13.45 -4.59 -5.87
N TYR A 52 -12.85 -5.61 -5.30
CA TYR A 52 -12.90 -5.81 -3.85
C TYR A 52 -12.09 -4.74 -3.11
N ILE A 53 -10.94 -4.32 -3.66
CA ILE A 53 -10.17 -3.19 -3.13
C ILE A 53 -11.03 -1.91 -3.17
N GLU A 54 -11.66 -1.58 -4.30
CA GLU A 54 -12.57 -0.45 -4.43
C GLU A 54 -13.70 -0.48 -3.37
N TYR A 55 -14.26 -1.65 -3.08
CA TYR A 55 -15.29 -1.78 -2.04
C TYR A 55 -14.76 -1.59 -0.61
N LEU A 56 -13.50 -1.97 -0.36
CA LEU A 56 -12.85 -1.73 0.93
C LEU A 56 -12.53 -0.25 1.11
N GLU A 57 -12.14 0.45 0.03
CA GLU A 57 -11.91 1.89 0.00
C GLU A 57 -13.23 2.66 0.18
N ASP A 58 -14.29 2.30 -0.53
CA ASP A 58 -15.64 2.86 -0.38
C ASP A 58 -16.21 2.69 1.04
N ALA A 59 -15.75 1.69 1.76
CA ALA A 59 -16.11 1.43 3.15
C ALA A 59 -15.15 2.10 4.15
N PHE A 60 -14.17 2.87 3.69
CA PHE A 60 -13.14 3.52 4.51
C PHE A 60 -12.36 2.55 5.41
N LEU A 61 -12.16 1.30 4.96
CA LEU A 61 -11.35 0.32 5.68
C LEU A 61 -9.86 0.45 5.35
N ILE A 62 -9.57 0.74 4.09
CA ILE A 62 -8.24 0.99 3.56
C ILE A 62 -8.24 2.23 2.67
N GLU A 63 -7.06 2.78 2.44
CA GLU A 63 -6.82 3.84 1.46
C GLU A 63 -5.58 3.51 0.63
N GLU A 64 -5.65 3.70 -0.67
CA GLU A 64 -4.55 3.55 -1.61
C GLU A 64 -3.63 4.77 -1.58
N ALA A 65 -2.33 4.54 -1.46
CA ALA A 65 -1.33 5.59 -1.62
C ALA A 65 -0.66 5.45 -2.98
N ASN A 66 -0.81 6.49 -3.80
CA ASN A 66 -0.19 6.57 -5.10
C ASN A 66 1.33 6.65 -5.00
N ARG A 67 2.02 6.14 -6.01
CA ARG A 67 3.48 6.31 -6.13
C ARG A 67 3.80 7.46 -7.07
N TYR A 68 4.73 8.29 -6.63
CA TYR A 68 5.17 9.44 -7.39
C TYR A 68 6.68 9.38 -7.66
N ASP A 69 7.06 9.42 -8.95
CA ASP A 69 8.47 9.54 -9.34
C ASP A 69 8.94 10.98 -9.12
N ILE A 70 9.80 11.15 -8.11
CA ILE A 70 10.32 12.47 -7.71
C ILE A 70 11.12 13.12 -8.84
N LYS A 71 11.93 12.34 -9.56
CA LYS A 71 12.79 12.82 -10.63
C LYS A 71 12.02 13.01 -11.94
N GLY A 72 11.17 12.04 -12.29
CA GLY A 72 10.33 12.07 -13.48
C GLY A 72 9.12 12.99 -13.35
N LYS A 73 8.79 13.47 -12.14
CA LYS A 73 7.64 14.32 -11.83
C LYS A 73 6.31 13.77 -12.36
N SER A 74 6.11 12.45 -12.22
CA SER A 74 4.94 11.75 -12.71
C SER A 74 4.48 10.65 -11.76
N TYR A 75 3.20 10.31 -11.81
CA TYR A 75 2.66 9.18 -11.07
C TYR A 75 3.06 7.85 -11.69
N ILE A 76 3.35 6.87 -10.83
CA ILE A 76 3.64 5.48 -11.22
C ILE A 76 2.38 4.67 -10.92
N GLY A 77 1.82 4.01 -11.95
CA GLY A 77 0.55 3.33 -11.82
C GLY A 77 0.56 2.16 -10.81
N THR A 78 1.54 1.27 -10.87
CA THR A 78 1.62 0.12 -9.96
C THR A 78 3.07 -0.34 -9.80
N PRO A 79 3.43 -1.04 -8.70
CA PRO A 79 2.62 -1.40 -7.53
C PRO A 79 2.38 -0.22 -6.59
N LEU A 80 1.37 -0.32 -5.73
CA LEU A 80 0.92 0.71 -4.79
C LEU A 80 1.04 0.21 -3.35
N LYS A 81 0.93 1.12 -2.36
CA LYS A 81 0.75 0.77 -0.95
C LYS A 81 -0.71 0.97 -0.55
N TYR A 82 -1.18 0.15 0.40
CA TYR A 82 -2.50 0.29 1.01
C TYR A 82 -2.34 0.46 2.50
N TYR A 83 -2.98 1.47 3.06
CA TYR A 83 -2.96 1.77 4.48
C TYR A 83 -4.34 1.52 5.08
N PHE A 84 -4.37 0.94 6.28
CA PHE A 84 -5.61 0.76 7.02
C PHE A 84 -5.99 2.05 7.72
N MET A 85 -7.26 2.44 7.61
CA MET A 85 -7.77 3.64 8.28
C MET A 85 -7.87 3.45 9.80
N ASP A 86 -7.96 2.19 10.26
CA ASP A 86 -7.97 1.81 11.67
C ASP A 86 -6.98 0.67 11.92
N MET A 87 -5.96 0.95 12.75
CA MET A 87 -4.94 -0.05 13.12
C MET A 87 -5.47 -1.12 14.07
N GLY A 88 -6.52 -0.84 14.84
CA GLY A 88 -7.21 -1.84 15.65
C GLY A 88 -7.88 -2.89 14.77
N LEU A 89 -8.57 -2.45 13.71
CA LEU A 89 -9.13 -3.35 12.71
C LEU A 89 -8.04 -4.19 12.04
N ARG A 90 -6.97 -3.56 11.56
CA ARG A 90 -5.83 -4.26 10.94
C ARG A 90 -5.28 -5.34 11.88
N ASN A 91 -4.99 -4.99 13.11
CA ASN A 91 -4.40 -5.90 14.08
C ASN A 91 -5.34 -7.05 14.46
N SER A 92 -6.64 -6.78 14.56
CA SER A 92 -7.68 -7.80 14.79
C SER A 92 -7.70 -8.81 13.64
N ARG A 93 -7.61 -8.37 12.37
CA ARG A 93 -7.62 -9.26 11.21
C ARG A 93 -6.46 -10.26 11.21
N ILE A 94 -5.30 -9.87 11.71
CA ILE A 94 -4.13 -10.76 11.84
C ILE A 94 -4.00 -11.39 13.23
N HIS A 95 -5.05 -11.35 14.05
CA HIS A 95 -5.06 -11.90 15.41
C HIS A 95 -3.91 -11.38 16.29
N TYR A 96 -3.55 -10.08 16.12
CA TYR A 96 -2.43 -9.42 16.82
C TYR A 96 -1.07 -10.11 16.62
N ARG A 97 -0.91 -10.92 15.57
CA ARG A 97 0.37 -11.46 15.13
C ARG A 97 1.06 -10.44 14.21
N GLN A 98 2.35 -10.61 13.97
CA GLN A 98 3.11 -9.74 13.04
C GLN A 98 2.93 -8.23 13.33
N MET A 99 3.06 -7.86 14.58
CA MET A 99 3.05 -6.44 14.98
C MET A 99 4.42 -5.82 14.68
N GLU A 100 4.70 -5.60 13.40
CA GLU A 100 5.90 -4.93 12.97
C GLU A 100 5.78 -3.43 13.26
N ALA A 101 6.56 -2.98 14.25
CA ALA A 101 6.49 -1.60 14.74
C ALA A 101 6.73 -0.57 13.61
N THR A 102 7.66 -0.86 12.68
CA THR A 102 8.01 0.01 11.56
C THR A 102 6.81 0.26 10.63
N HIS A 103 6.17 -0.80 10.16
CA HIS A 103 5.02 -0.67 9.25
C HIS A 103 3.78 -0.13 9.95
N SER A 104 3.60 -0.48 11.23
CA SER A 104 2.50 0.09 12.02
C SER A 104 2.68 1.59 12.21
N MET A 105 3.90 2.04 12.51
CA MET A 105 4.23 3.46 12.63
C MET A 105 4.02 4.20 11.30
N GLU A 106 4.47 3.64 10.19
CA GLU A 106 4.26 4.20 8.86
C GLU A 106 2.77 4.41 8.57
N ASN A 107 1.92 3.41 8.86
CA ASN A 107 0.48 3.53 8.68
C ASN A 107 -0.14 4.61 9.58
N VAL A 108 0.27 4.70 10.84
CA VAL A 108 -0.22 5.75 11.76
C VAL A 108 0.18 7.14 11.26
N ILE A 109 1.41 7.31 10.78
CA ILE A 109 1.88 8.59 10.21
C ILE A 109 1.06 8.93 8.96
N TYR A 110 0.81 7.96 8.07
CA TYR A 110 -0.05 8.17 6.90
C TYR A 110 -1.42 8.71 7.31
N ASN A 111 -2.11 8.04 8.22
CA ASN A 111 -3.44 8.43 8.69
C ASN A 111 -3.42 9.84 9.31
N GLU A 112 -2.42 10.16 10.13
CA GLU A 112 -2.28 11.48 10.76
C GLU A 112 -2.08 12.58 9.71
N LEU A 113 -1.27 12.34 8.69
CA LEU A 113 -1.06 13.27 7.59
C LEU A 113 -2.35 13.51 6.79
N ARG A 114 -3.10 12.44 6.51
CA ARG A 114 -4.40 12.52 5.81
C ARG A 114 -5.42 13.31 6.65
N MET A 115 -5.54 13.04 7.95
CA MET A 115 -6.43 13.78 8.86
C MET A 115 -6.08 15.26 8.94
N ARG A 116 -4.81 15.62 8.83
CA ARG A 116 -4.36 17.02 8.75
C ARG A 116 -4.58 17.66 7.40
N GLY A 117 -5.19 16.97 6.46
CA GLY A 117 -5.55 17.47 5.14
C GLY A 117 -4.38 17.59 4.16
N PHE A 118 -3.34 16.77 4.34
CA PHE A 118 -2.31 16.60 3.32
C PHE A 118 -2.79 15.65 2.22
N HIS A 119 -2.40 15.94 0.98
CA HIS A 119 -2.33 14.93 -0.06
C HIS A 119 -1.03 14.16 0.11
N VAL A 120 -1.11 12.84 0.23
CA VAL A 120 0.03 11.99 0.60
C VAL A 120 0.28 10.94 -0.46
N ASP A 121 1.47 10.94 -1.02
CA ASP A 121 1.95 9.95 -2.00
C ASP A 121 3.18 9.22 -1.44
N VAL A 122 3.48 8.03 -1.95
CA VAL A 122 4.74 7.33 -1.72
C VAL A 122 5.77 7.79 -2.74
N GLY A 123 6.93 8.26 -2.28
CA GLY A 123 7.98 8.75 -3.14
C GLY A 123 8.83 7.63 -3.74
N ASN A 124 9.11 7.72 -5.03
CA ASN A 124 10.07 6.86 -5.72
C ASN A 124 11.17 7.70 -6.35
N LEU A 125 12.42 7.31 -6.11
CA LEU A 125 13.60 7.96 -6.68
C LEU A 125 14.50 6.92 -7.32
N THR A 126 14.68 7.00 -8.64
CA THR A 126 15.64 6.18 -9.35
C THR A 126 16.99 6.88 -9.39
N VAL A 127 18.00 6.30 -8.75
CA VAL A 127 19.39 6.74 -8.80
C VAL A 127 20.22 5.78 -9.65
N VAL A 128 21.27 6.30 -10.28
CA VAL A 128 22.21 5.50 -11.04
C VAL A 128 23.53 5.52 -10.27
N GLU A 129 23.94 4.37 -9.78
CA GLU A 129 25.23 4.18 -9.09
C GLU A 129 26.21 3.43 -9.99
N LYS A 130 27.53 3.62 -9.77
CA LYS A 130 28.55 2.80 -10.44
C LYS A 130 28.57 1.41 -9.77
N GLY A 131 28.25 0.38 -10.54
CA GLY A 131 28.36 -1.01 -10.09
C GLY A 131 29.82 -1.47 -9.96
N LYS A 132 30.01 -2.68 -9.43
CA LYS A 132 31.36 -3.27 -9.21
C LYS A 132 32.22 -3.36 -10.47
N ASP A 133 31.60 -3.46 -11.65
CA ASP A 133 32.27 -3.55 -12.95
C ASP A 133 32.25 -2.22 -13.72
N ALA A 134 32.18 -1.07 -13.02
CA ALA A 134 32.03 0.27 -13.59
C ALA A 134 30.78 0.46 -14.48
N LYS A 135 29.90 -0.55 -14.59
CA LYS A 135 28.64 -0.44 -15.32
C LYS A 135 27.60 0.31 -14.49
N PRO A 136 26.78 1.18 -15.12
CA PRO A 136 25.74 1.90 -14.41
C PRO A 136 24.66 0.92 -13.90
N VAL A 137 24.38 0.92 -12.61
CA VAL A 137 23.30 0.14 -11.97
C VAL A 137 22.22 1.11 -11.51
N LYS A 138 20.99 0.87 -11.98
CA LYS A 138 19.83 1.62 -11.50
C LYS A 138 19.36 1.06 -10.16
N LYS A 139 19.26 1.93 -9.16
CA LYS A 139 18.72 1.60 -7.85
C LYS A 139 17.47 2.44 -7.60
N GLN A 140 16.40 1.79 -7.16
CA GLN A 140 15.19 2.49 -6.73
C GLN A 140 15.25 2.70 -5.23
N LEU A 141 15.07 3.94 -4.81
CA LEU A 141 14.95 4.35 -3.42
C LEU A 141 13.51 4.79 -3.18
N GLU A 142 13.01 4.50 -2.00
CA GLU A 142 11.68 4.92 -1.57
C GLU A 142 11.81 6.06 -0.55
N VAL A 143 10.94 7.05 -0.66
CA VAL A 143 10.67 8.05 0.36
C VAL A 143 9.26 7.74 0.86
N ASP A 144 9.10 7.48 2.15
CA ASP A 144 7.84 6.96 2.70
C ASP A 144 6.68 7.86 2.31
N PHE A 145 6.83 9.19 2.47
CA PHE A 145 5.76 10.12 2.11
C PHE A 145 6.25 11.38 1.41
N ILE A 146 5.53 11.74 0.34
CA ILE A 146 5.53 13.06 -0.26
C ILE A 146 4.21 13.72 0.07
N CYS A 147 4.24 14.79 0.86
CA CYS A 147 3.06 15.44 1.38
C CYS A 147 2.88 16.81 0.75
N ASN A 148 1.72 17.05 0.16
CA ASN A 148 1.37 18.34 -0.42
C ASN A 148 0.20 18.98 0.33
N LYS A 149 0.32 20.27 0.69
CA LYS A 149 -0.77 21.05 1.27
C LYS A 149 -0.64 22.50 0.80
N GLY A 150 -1.57 22.95 -0.02
CA GLY A 150 -1.47 24.23 -0.71
C GLY A 150 -0.21 24.29 -1.59
N SER A 151 0.61 25.32 -1.44
CA SER A 151 1.87 25.48 -2.18
C SER A 151 3.07 24.77 -1.53
N LYS A 152 2.88 24.13 -0.37
CA LYS A 152 3.97 23.51 0.38
C LYS A 152 4.07 22.02 0.08
N LYS A 153 5.31 21.54 -0.08
CA LYS A 153 5.65 20.14 -0.27
C LYS A 153 6.65 19.70 0.81
N TYR A 154 6.40 18.52 1.38
CA TYR A 154 7.27 17.93 2.40
C TYR A 154 7.64 16.51 1.96
N TYR A 155 8.86 16.09 2.31
CA TYR A 155 9.36 14.73 2.16
C TYR A 155 9.58 14.19 3.56
N ILE A 156 8.97 13.08 3.88
CA ILE A 156 8.99 12.49 5.21
C ILE A 156 9.50 11.05 5.09
N GLN A 157 10.49 10.73 5.92
CA GLN A 157 10.98 9.37 6.10
C GLN A 157 10.68 8.97 7.54
N SER A 158 9.94 7.88 7.72
CA SER A 158 9.69 7.29 9.04
C SER A 158 10.90 6.44 9.45
N ALA A 159 11.35 6.58 10.69
CA ALA A 159 12.43 5.77 11.24
C ALA A 159 12.05 5.33 12.65
N TYR A 160 12.03 4.02 12.89
CA TYR A 160 11.92 3.46 14.23
C TYR A 160 13.33 3.27 14.79
N MET A 161 13.60 3.95 15.91
CA MET A 161 14.88 3.88 16.63
C MET A 161 14.79 2.94 17.83
#